data_20d9c198b6834639c701bdc1b314b3f1
#
_entry.id   20d9c198b6834639c701bdc1b314b3f1
#
_cell.length_a   1.000
_cell.length_b   1.000
_cell.length_c   1.000
_cell.angle_alpha   90.00
_cell.angle_beta   90.00
_cell.angle_gamma   90.00
#
_symmetry.space_group_name_H-M   'P 1'
#
loop_
_entity.id
_entity.type
_entity.pdbx_description
1 polymer ?
#
loop_
_entity_poly.entity_id
_entity_poly.type
_entity_poly.pdbx_seq_one_letter_code
_entity_poly.pdbx_strand_id
1 'polypeptide(L)'
;EKDKGASFNGSNINISKKEQLKEASITVSRSEYRKKLWEKYSDNFGSIEPIGSVAYKLGLVGANKYDIFSTIAPKNEWDICAGDCIVREAGGLVKTINDKNIIYNQKKTLVTDPIIATNSILFNSVTDLLY
;
A
#
# COMPACT_ATOMS: atom_id res chain seq x y z
N GLU A 1 -3.99 17.45 1.42
CA GLU A 1 -3.89 18.37 0.28
C GLU A 1 -2.51 18.21 -0.35
N LYS A 2 -2.45 18.20 -1.69
CA LYS A 2 -1.19 18.06 -2.41
C LYS A 2 -0.19 19.15 -2.01
N ASP A 3 1.06 18.74 -1.77
CA ASP A 3 2.18 19.61 -1.36
C ASP A 3 1.99 20.32 0.00
N LYS A 4 1.10 19.80 0.85
CA LYS A 4 0.82 20.32 2.21
C LYS A 4 1.15 19.35 3.33
N GLY A 5 1.60 18.14 2.98
CA GLY A 5 1.79 17.05 3.92
C GLY A 5 0.49 16.37 4.32
N ALA A 6 0.59 15.36 5.15
CA ALA A 6 -0.52 14.62 5.70
C ALA A 6 -0.59 14.74 7.22
N SER A 7 -1.80 14.73 7.77
CA SER A 7 -2.02 14.79 9.21
C SER A 7 -3.07 13.76 9.65
N PHE A 8 -2.95 13.28 10.88
CA PHE A 8 -3.90 12.40 11.53
C PHE A 8 -4.19 12.93 12.93
N ASN A 9 -5.45 13.20 13.24
CA ASN A 9 -5.89 13.78 14.50
C ASN A 9 -5.10 15.06 14.90
N GLY A 10 -4.85 15.94 13.92
CA GLY A 10 -4.15 17.21 14.13
C GLY A 10 -2.63 17.13 14.19
N SER A 11 -2.04 15.94 14.14
CA SER A 11 -0.59 15.75 14.13
C SER A 11 -0.09 15.35 12.75
N ASN A 12 1.05 15.89 12.32
CA ASN A 12 1.68 15.50 11.07
C ASN A 12 2.07 14.02 11.12
N ILE A 13 1.84 13.33 10.01
CA ILE A 13 2.21 11.92 9.86
C ILE A 13 3.27 11.75 8.78
N ASN A 14 4.11 10.72 8.96
CA ASN A 14 5.12 10.31 8.00
C ASN A 14 5.05 8.79 7.83
N ILE A 15 5.32 8.34 6.62
CA ILE A 15 5.40 6.92 6.28
C ILE A 15 6.45 6.19 7.15
N SER A 16 6.32 4.88 7.29
CA SER A 16 7.33 4.02 7.92
C SER A 16 8.72 4.22 7.31
N LYS A 17 9.74 4.15 8.17
CA LYS A 17 11.16 4.19 7.77
C LYS A 17 11.83 2.81 7.85
N LYS A 18 11.06 1.74 8.04
CA LYS A 18 11.62 0.38 8.04
C LYS A 18 12.21 0.04 6.68
N GLU A 19 13.26 -0.78 6.69
CA GLU A 19 14.03 -1.14 5.51
C GLU A 19 13.98 -2.65 5.22
N GLN A 20 13.62 -3.46 6.22
CA GLN A 20 13.60 -4.91 6.11
C GLN A 20 12.18 -5.47 6.15
N LEU A 21 11.84 -6.35 5.21
CA LEU A 21 10.52 -6.99 5.14
C LEU A 21 10.20 -7.79 6.41
N LYS A 22 11.17 -8.47 6.98
CA LYS A 22 11.00 -9.28 8.20
C LYS A 22 10.57 -8.48 9.43
N GLU A 23 10.80 -7.17 9.41
CA GLU A 23 10.38 -6.27 10.48
C GLU A 23 9.10 -5.52 10.12
N ALA A 24 8.70 -5.58 8.84
CA ALA A 24 7.59 -4.81 8.31
C ALA A 24 6.26 -5.54 8.46
N SER A 25 5.23 -4.79 8.87
CA SER A 25 3.84 -5.24 8.83
C SER A 25 3.22 -4.92 7.48
N ILE A 26 2.56 -5.91 6.87
CA ILE A 26 1.83 -5.73 5.63
C ILE A 26 0.33 -5.92 5.85
N THR A 27 -0.47 -5.02 5.31
CA THR A 27 -1.93 -5.18 5.27
C THR A 27 -2.38 -5.57 3.87
N VAL A 28 -3.26 -6.57 3.80
CA VAL A 28 -3.72 -7.21 2.57
C VAL A 28 -5.25 -7.30 2.52
N SER A 29 -5.79 -7.71 1.38
CA SER A 29 -7.24 -7.91 1.24
C SER A 29 -7.70 -9.14 2.02
N ARG A 30 -8.84 -9.03 2.74
CA ARG A 30 -9.46 -10.18 3.42
C ARG A 30 -9.83 -11.30 2.45
N SER A 31 -10.29 -10.97 1.25
CA SER A 31 -10.65 -11.97 0.24
C SER A 31 -9.43 -12.70 -0.30
N GLU A 32 -8.33 -11.99 -0.53
CA GLU A 32 -7.06 -12.59 -0.95
C GLU A 32 -6.46 -13.48 0.14
N TYR A 33 -6.51 -13.02 1.39
CA TYR A 33 -6.04 -13.79 2.54
C TYR A 33 -6.84 -15.09 2.72
N ARG A 34 -8.19 -15.04 2.65
CA ARG A 34 -9.05 -16.24 2.69
C ARG A 34 -8.77 -17.21 1.56
N LYS A 35 -8.35 -16.73 0.39
CA LYS A 35 -7.93 -17.55 -0.76
C LYS A 35 -6.49 -18.06 -0.63
N LYS A 36 -5.84 -17.81 0.51
CA LYS A 36 -4.46 -18.24 0.82
C LYS A 36 -3.38 -17.70 -0.13
N LEU A 37 -3.67 -16.59 -0.84
CA LEU A 37 -2.72 -16.02 -1.80
C LEU A 37 -1.46 -15.45 -1.13
N TRP A 38 -1.54 -15.17 0.16
CA TRP A 38 -0.46 -14.60 0.97
C TRP A 38 0.26 -15.63 1.85
N GLU A 39 -0.25 -16.88 1.94
CA GLU A 39 0.29 -17.92 2.83
C GLU A 39 1.77 -18.24 2.55
N LYS A 40 2.14 -18.33 1.27
CA LYS A 40 3.52 -18.61 0.85
C LYS A 40 4.53 -17.51 1.20
N TYR A 41 4.06 -16.33 1.60
CA TYR A 41 4.88 -15.20 1.98
C TYR A 41 4.89 -14.94 3.50
N SER A 42 4.25 -15.80 4.31
CA SER A 42 4.12 -15.62 5.76
C SER A 42 5.45 -15.37 6.46
N ASP A 43 6.48 -16.09 6.05
CA ASP A 43 7.80 -16.01 6.67
C ASP A 43 8.65 -14.82 6.17
N ASN A 44 8.17 -14.06 5.20
CA ASN A 44 8.91 -12.94 4.63
C ASN A 44 8.65 -11.61 5.33
N PHE A 45 7.51 -11.48 6.01
CA PHE A 45 7.08 -10.27 6.69
C PHE A 45 7.08 -10.43 8.20
N GLY A 46 7.17 -9.33 8.93
CA GLY A 46 6.99 -9.32 10.39
C GLY A 46 5.57 -9.71 10.79
N SER A 47 4.57 -9.24 10.05
CA SER A 47 3.18 -9.70 10.17
C SER A 47 2.41 -9.48 8.86
N ILE A 48 1.38 -10.30 8.62
CA ILE A 48 0.42 -10.13 7.51
C ILE A 48 -0.98 -9.99 8.08
N GLU A 49 -1.59 -8.82 7.88
CA GLU A 49 -2.89 -8.49 8.49
C GLU A 49 -3.98 -8.29 7.43
N PRO A 50 -5.01 -9.15 7.42
CA PRO A 50 -6.13 -9.01 6.48
C PRO A 50 -7.12 -7.94 6.95
N ILE A 51 -7.15 -6.80 6.25
CA ILE A 51 -8.03 -5.67 6.56
C ILE A 51 -8.95 -5.38 5.37
N GLY A 52 -10.21 -5.02 5.66
CA GLY A 52 -11.17 -4.56 4.66
C GLY A 52 -10.92 -3.11 4.24
N SER A 53 -11.53 -2.68 3.13
CA SER A 53 -11.39 -1.35 2.53
C SER A 53 -9.98 -1.01 2.05
N VAL A 54 -9.84 -0.67 0.78
CA VAL A 54 -8.57 -0.22 0.18
C VAL A 54 -8.20 1.14 0.74
N ALA A 55 -9.14 2.09 0.73
CA ALA A 55 -8.90 3.45 1.23
C ALA A 55 -8.45 3.46 2.70
N TYR A 56 -9.07 2.63 3.54
CA TYR A 56 -8.69 2.51 4.95
C TYR A 56 -7.26 1.96 5.11
N LYS A 57 -6.89 0.92 4.37
CA LYS A 57 -5.53 0.36 4.40
C LYS A 57 -4.47 1.37 3.96
N LEU A 58 -4.73 2.12 2.90
CA LEU A 58 -3.85 3.20 2.45
C LEU A 58 -3.71 4.30 3.51
N GLY A 59 -4.82 4.67 4.17
CA GLY A 59 -4.79 5.60 5.29
C GLY A 59 -3.96 5.10 6.47
N LEU A 60 -4.04 3.81 6.79
CA LEU A 60 -3.23 3.19 7.86
C LEU A 60 -1.73 3.19 7.53
N VAL A 61 -1.37 2.96 6.26
CA VAL A 61 0.03 3.05 5.80
C VAL A 61 0.52 4.50 5.87
N GLY A 62 -0.25 5.47 5.38
CA GLY A 62 0.09 6.90 5.49
C GLY A 62 0.26 7.36 6.94
N ALA A 63 -0.54 6.82 7.86
CA ALA A 63 -0.47 7.10 9.31
C ALA A 63 0.60 6.28 10.05
N ASN A 64 1.45 5.52 9.34
CA ASN A 64 2.48 4.66 9.92
C ASN A 64 1.94 3.65 10.96
N LYS A 65 0.71 3.15 10.73
CA LYS A 65 0.12 2.06 11.53
C LYS A 65 0.45 0.68 10.93
N TYR A 66 0.70 0.65 9.64
CA TYR A 66 1.26 -0.45 8.88
C TYR A 66 2.35 0.07 7.96
N ASP A 67 3.33 -0.78 7.66
CA ASP A 67 4.48 -0.39 6.84
C ASP A 67 4.19 -0.52 5.34
N ILE A 68 3.37 -1.51 4.98
CA ILE A 68 3.08 -1.89 3.59
C ILE A 68 1.58 -2.15 3.41
N PHE A 69 1.03 -1.69 2.30
CA PHE A 69 -0.21 -2.22 1.73
C PHE A 69 0.12 -2.88 0.40
N SER A 70 -0.43 -4.06 0.15
CA SER A 70 -0.43 -4.68 -1.16
C SER A 70 -1.75 -5.36 -1.48
N THR A 71 -2.10 -5.40 -2.76
CA THR A 71 -3.26 -6.11 -3.29
C THR A 71 -2.96 -6.66 -4.67
N ILE A 72 -3.35 -7.90 -4.91
CA ILE A 72 -3.17 -8.60 -6.19
C ILE A 72 -4.39 -8.38 -7.09
N ALA A 73 -5.57 -8.33 -6.50
CA ALA A 73 -6.81 -8.15 -7.24
C ALA A 73 -6.98 -6.72 -7.78
N PRO A 74 -7.54 -6.55 -8.99
CA PRO A 74 -7.80 -5.24 -9.58
C PRO A 74 -8.59 -4.31 -8.66
N LYS A 75 -8.33 -3.00 -8.76
CA LYS A 75 -9.01 -1.94 -7.98
C LYS A 75 -9.44 -0.82 -8.88
N ASN A 76 -10.58 -0.20 -8.56
CA ASN A 76 -11.00 1.00 -9.26
C ASN A 76 -10.25 2.24 -8.75
N GLU A 77 -10.06 3.21 -9.62
CA GLU A 77 -9.37 4.47 -9.31
C GLU A 77 -9.95 5.17 -8.07
N TRP A 78 -11.30 5.19 -7.91
CA TRP A 78 -11.96 5.83 -6.77
C TRP A 78 -11.74 5.14 -5.43
N ASP A 79 -11.32 3.87 -5.41
CA ASP A 79 -10.92 3.17 -4.19
C ASP A 79 -9.51 3.57 -3.73
N ILE A 80 -8.71 4.14 -4.64
CA ILE A 80 -7.27 4.33 -4.47
C ILE A 80 -6.91 5.81 -4.30
N CYS A 81 -7.50 6.71 -5.10
CA CYS A 81 -7.01 8.07 -5.32
C CYS A 81 -6.82 8.90 -4.04
N ALA A 82 -7.76 8.83 -3.10
CA ALA A 82 -7.64 9.57 -1.84
C ALA A 82 -6.52 9.01 -0.95
N GLY A 83 -6.42 7.67 -0.87
CA GLY A 83 -5.37 7.00 -0.11
C GLY A 83 -3.98 7.19 -0.72
N ASP A 84 -3.86 7.19 -2.04
CA ASP A 84 -2.62 7.51 -2.76
C ASP A 84 -2.12 8.91 -2.39
N CYS A 85 -3.02 9.91 -2.41
CA CYS A 85 -2.67 11.26 -1.98
C CYS A 85 -2.14 11.28 -0.53
N ILE A 86 -2.81 10.61 0.41
CA ILE A 86 -2.38 10.56 1.82
C ILE A 86 -0.99 9.92 1.95
N VAL A 87 -0.77 8.78 1.30
CA VAL A 87 0.51 8.06 1.37
C VAL A 87 1.65 8.90 0.80
N ARG A 88 1.44 9.55 -0.36
CA ARG A 88 2.46 10.41 -0.98
C ARG A 88 2.77 11.64 -0.13
N GLU A 89 1.74 12.29 0.41
CA GLU A 89 1.92 13.45 1.30
C GLU A 89 2.57 13.08 2.66
N ALA A 90 2.49 11.81 3.06
CA ALA A 90 3.24 11.27 4.19
C ALA A 90 4.68 10.86 3.84
N GLY A 91 5.12 11.08 2.60
CA GLY A 91 6.47 10.77 2.12
C GLY A 91 6.65 9.35 1.57
N GLY A 92 5.54 8.63 1.32
CA GLY A 92 5.54 7.31 0.70
C GLY A 92 5.31 7.33 -0.81
N LEU A 93 5.06 6.15 -1.35
CA LEU A 93 4.69 5.96 -2.75
C LEU A 93 3.57 4.92 -2.88
N VAL A 94 2.76 5.08 -3.93
CA VAL A 94 1.78 4.10 -4.36
C VAL A 94 2.01 3.85 -5.84
N LYS A 95 2.35 2.61 -6.19
CA LYS A 95 2.67 2.21 -7.55
C LYS A 95 2.14 0.81 -7.86
N THR A 96 2.09 0.49 -9.12
CA THR A 96 1.90 -0.91 -9.53
C THR A 96 3.17 -1.70 -9.31
N ILE A 97 3.04 -3.01 -9.25
CA ILE A 97 4.18 -3.93 -9.11
C ILE A 97 5.24 -3.76 -10.23
N ASN A 98 4.83 -3.26 -11.39
CA ASN A 98 5.73 -2.94 -12.51
C ASN A 98 6.38 -1.55 -12.39
N ASP A 99 6.42 -0.98 -11.19
CA ASP A 99 6.99 0.34 -10.87
C ASP A 99 6.35 1.51 -11.66
N LYS A 100 5.07 1.36 -12.08
CA LYS A 100 4.34 2.43 -12.78
C LYS A 100 3.49 3.24 -11.81
N ASN A 101 3.49 4.54 -11.99
CA ASN A 101 2.56 5.42 -11.31
C ASN A 101 1.11 5.13 -11.73
N ILE A 102 0.17 5.22 -10.80
CA ILE A 102 -1.25 5.13 -11.10
C ILE A 102 -1.68 6.45 -11.73
N ILE A 103 -2.32 6.36 -12.89
CA ILE A 103 -2.87 7.51 -13.62
C ILE A 103 -4.38 7.51 -13.45
N TYR A 104 -4.92 8.61 -12.98
CA TYR A 104 -6.34 8.78 -12.68
C TYR A 104 -7.12 9.43 -13.83
N ASN A 105 -8.45 9.36 -13.75
CA ASN A 105 -9.39 9.88 -14.76
C ASN A 105 -9.25 9.22 -16.13
N GLN A 106 -8.97 7.93 -16.15
CA GLN A 106 -8.87 7.17 -17.37
C GLN A 106 -10.27 6.72 -17.86
N LYS A 107 -10.41 6.48 -19.16
CA LYS A 107 -11.63 5.85 -19.71
C LYS A 107 -11.90 4.47 -19.10
N LYS A 108 -10.84 3.71 -18.83
CA LYS A 108 -10.87 2.46 -18.06
C LYS A 108 -10.38 2.78 -16.65
N THR A 109 -11.31 2.80 -15.71
CA THR A 109 -11.04 3.16 -14.29
C THR A 109 -10.45 2.01 -13.46
N LEU A 110 -10.35 0.81 -14.05
CA LEU A 110 -9.85 -0.36 -13.38
C LEU A 110 -8.33 -0.47 -13.54
N VAL A 111 -7.61 -0.36 -12.42
CA VAL A 111 -6.18 -0.68 -12.32
C VAL A 111 -6.06 -2.19 -12.15
N THR A 112 -5.52 -2.87 -13.16
CA THR A 112 -5.45 -4.33 -13.23
C THR A 112 -4.20 -4.91 -12.61
N ASP A 113 -3.10 -4.17 -12.65
CA ASP A 113 -1.83 -4.60 -12.05
C ASP A 113 -1.90 -4.58 -10.52
N PRO A 114 -1.22 -5.50 -9.82
CA PRO A 114 -1.06 -5.44 -8.38
C PRO A 114 -0.52 -4.09 -7.91
N ILE A 115 -1.02 -3.60 -6.79
CA ILE A 115 -0.68 -2.28 -6.22
C ILE A 115 0.07 -2.47 -4.92
N ILE A 116 1.11 -1.66 -4.74
CA ILE A 116 1.93 -1.59 -3.54
C ILE A 116 1.98 -0.14 -3.05
N ALA A 117 1.76 0.07 -1.76
CA ALA A 117 1.94 1.34 -1.06
C ALA A 117 2.89 1.16 0.11
N THR A 118 3.98 1.92 0.15
CA THR A 118 5.02 1.84 1.19
C THR A 118 6.08 2.94 0.97
N ASN A 119 7.24 2.85 1.64
CA ASN A 119 8.42 3.66 1.35
C ASN A 119 9.22 3.10 0.15
N SER A 120 10.19 3.86 -0.36
CA SER A 120 10.97 3.49 -1.55
C SER A 120 11.85 2.25 -1.36
N ILE A 121 12.35 2.01 -0.16
CA ILE A 121 13.24 0.87 0.14
C ILE A 121 12.42 -0.42 0.18
N LEU A 122 11.36 -0.45 0.98
CA LEU A 122 10.47 -1.60 1.07
C LEU A 122 9.75 -1.90 -0.25
N PHE A 123 9.50 -0.89 -1.10
CA PHE A 123 8.87 -1.10 -2.40
C PHE A 123 9.69 -2.06 -3.27
N ASN A 124 11.00 -1.82 -3.40
CA ASN A 124 11.90 -2.68 -4.17
C ASN A 124 11.92 -4.10 -3.61
N SER A 125 12.04 -4.23 -2.28
CA SER A 125 12.05 -5.53 -1.62
C SER A 125 10.75 -6.31 -1.80
N VAL A 126 9.59 -5.63 -1.80
CA VAL A 126 8.28 -6.26 -2.04
C VAL A 126 8.15 -6.68 -3.51
N THR A 127 8.56 -5.84 -4.45
CA THR A 127 8.52 -6.19 -5.87
C THR A 127 9.40 -7.40 -6.19
N ASP A 128 10.60 -7.45 -5.66
CA ASP A 128 11.53 -8.57 -5.84
C ASP A 128 10.97 -9.89 -5.23
N LEU A 129 10.24 -9.79 -4.12
CA LEU A 129 9.63 -10.96 -3.48
C LEU A 129 8.41 -11.48 -4.22
N LEU A 130 7.58 -10.60 -4.76
CA LEU A 130 6.29 -10.97 -5.37
C LEU A 130 6.42 -11.36 -6.86
N TYR A 131 7.55 -11.09 -7.49
CA TYR A 131 7.89 -11.48 -8.85
C TYR A 131 8.85 -12.66 -8.86
#